data_ae85a86a7040182ca1721c4d43475966
#
_entry.id   ae85a86a7040182ca1721c4d43475966
#
_cell.length_a   1.000
_cell.length_b   1.000
_cell.length_c   1.000
_cell.angle_alpha   90.00
_cell.angle_beta   90.00
_cell.angle_gamma   90.00
#
_symmetry.space_group_name_H-M   'P 1'
#
loop_
_entity.id
_entity.type
_entity.pdbx_description
1 polymer ?
#
loop_
_entity_poly.entity_id
_entity_poly.type
_entity_poly.pdbx_seq_one_letter_code
_entity_poly.pdbx_strand_id
1 'polypeptide(L)'
;MSSAMTTLYQHPLLSSRDLQLIFDAHRLKTFRKGEFLLEKGHIANAYFCVEQGLIRSYVYDYNGNDITTGFIGKNEIAIDVVSLFTRVPSEEYFQALTACECYMIDLETFQGLYHSIKGLNEWGRAWMSGSLFELKQRTIAMITDSATERYRKLETQHPQILQQAPLKLVASYLGITDSSLSRIRKELCKSS
;
A
#
# COMPACT_ATOMS: atom_id res chain seq x y z
N MET A 1 8.31 6.56 -19.83
CA MET A 1 7.58 5.50 -19.08
C MET A 1 7.89 5.70 -17.60
N SER A 2 6.88 5.62 -16.75
CA SER A 2 7.04 5.66 -15.29
C SER A 2 7.79 4.41 -14.80
N SER A 3 8.72 4.59 -13.86
CA SER A 3 9.50 3.47 -13.33
C SER A 3 8.63 2.54 -12.47
N ALA A 4 7.67 3.09 -11.72
CA ALA A 4 6.77 2.31 -10.91
C ALA A 4 5.83 1.44 -11.75
N MET A 5 5.24 2.00 -12.81
CA MET A 5 4.35 1.27 -13.71
C MET A 5 5.07 0.08 -14.37
N THR A 6 6.32 0.29 -14.82
CA THR A 6 7.12 -0.77 -15.42
C THR A 6 7.41 -1.88 -14.42
N THR A 7 7.71 -1.54 -13.17
CA THR A 7 7.96 -2.52 -12.11
C THR A 7 6.69 -3.28 -11.72
N LEU A 8 5.57 -2.57 -11.54
CA LEU A 8 4.31 -3.15 -11.09
C LEU A 8 3.69 -4.12 -12.10
N TYR A 9 3.71 -3.76 -13.40
CA TYR A 9 3.13 -4.60 -14.46
C TYR A 9 4.13 -5.55 -15.11
N GLN A 10 5.23 -5.86 -14.44
CA GLN A 10 6.20 -6.83 -14.93
C GLN A 10 5.63 -8.25 -14.83
N HIS A 11 5.25 -8.82 -15.99
CA HIS A 11 4.77 -10.18 -16.08
C HIS A 11 5.15 -10.81 -17.44
N PRO A 12 5.59 -12.09 -17.49
CA PRO A 12 6.06 -12.72 -18.74
C PRO A 12 5.02 -12.79 -19.87
N LEU A 13 3.74 -12.77 -19.52
CA LEU A 13 2.62 -12.84 -20.48
C LEU A 13 2.12 -11.47 -20.95
N LEU A 14 2.72 -10.37 -20.48
CA LEU A 14 2.40 -9.02 -20.95
C LEU A 14 3.42 -8.59 -22.01
N SER A 15 2.95 -8.41 -23.24
CA SER A 15 3.76 -7.89 -24.33
C SER A 15 4.01 -6.37 -24.16
N SER A 16 4.99 -5.83 -24.89
CA SER A 16 5.23 -4.37 -24.90
C SER A 16 4.00 -3.57 -25.36
N ARG A 17 3.18 -4.13 -26.25
CA ARG A 17 1.92 -3.53 -26.69
C ARG A 17 0.88 -3.51 -25.57
N ASP A 18 0.77 -4.61 -24.81
CA ASP A 18 -0.14 -4.70 -23.66
C ASP A 18 0.25 -3.69 -22.58
N LEU A 19 1.53 -3.59 -22.27
CA LEU A 19 2.06 -2.60 -21.33
C LEU A 19 1.75 -1.18 -21.77
N GLN A 20 1.88 -0.87 -23.06
CA GLN A 20 1.52 0.45 -23.58
C GLN A 20 0.04 0.76 -23.39
N LEU A 21 -0.86 -0.19 -23.71
CA LEU A 21 -2.31 -0.05 -23.49
C LEU A 21 -2.66 0.19 -22.02
N ILE A 22 -2.01 -0.58 -21.13
CA ILE A 22 -2.18 -0.42 -19.68
C ILE A 22 -1.72 0.96 -19.23
N PHE A 23 -0.56 1.43 -19.70
CA PHE A 23 -0.02 2.74 -19.32
C PHE A 23 -0.87 3.90 -19.83
N ASP A 24 -1.36 3.83 -21.07
CA ASP A 24 -2.21 4.86 -21.67
C ASP A 24 -3.58 4.96 -20.97
N ALA A 25 -4.02 3.89 -20.33
CA ALA A 25 -5.26 3.85 -19.55
C ALA A 25 -5.14 4.50 -18.17
N HIS A 26 -3.92 4.67 -17.67
CA HIS A 26 -3.68 5.32 -16.39
C HIS A 26 -3.56 6.84 -16.54
N ARG A 27 -4.00 7.55 -15.51
CA ARG A 27 -3.90 9.01 -15.43
C ARG A 27 -3.05 9.41 -14.23
N LEU A 28 -2.11 10.33 -14.45
CA LEU A 28 -1.33 10.90 -13.37
C LEU A 28 -2.25 11.69 -12.43
N LYS A 29 -2.16 11.42 -11.13
CA LYS A 29 -2.84 12.13 -10.06
C LYS A 29 -1.84 12.49 -8.97
N THR A 30 -1.89 13.73 -8.49
CA THR A 30 -1.04 14.21 -7.42
C THR A 30 -1.88 14.44 -6.16
N PHE A 31 -1.27 14.20 -5.01
CA PHE A 31 -1.86 14.46 -3.70
C PHE A 31 -0.87 15.24 -2.85
N ARG A 32 -1.35 16.27 -2.17
CA ARG A 32 -0.57 16.96 -1.15
C ARG A 32 -0.54 16.12 0.13
N LYS A 33 0.47 16.37 0.96
CA LYS A 33 0.50 15.80 2.31
C LYS A 33 -0.81 16.08 3.05
N GLY A 34 -1.42 15.03 3.59
CA GLY A 34 -2.68 15.09 4.34
C GLY A 34 -3.93 14.88 3.49
N GLU A 35 -3.85 14.95 2.15
CA GLU A 35 -5.00 14.70 1.28
C GLU A 35 -5.38 13.21 1.27
N PHE A 36 -6.69 12.96 1.11
CA PHE A 36 -7.23 11.61 1.06
C PHE A 36 -7.33 11.10 -0.38
N LEU A 37 -6.94 9.85 -0.58
CA LEU A 37 -7.20 9.08 -1.80
C LEU A 37 -8.56 8.38 -1.69
N LEU A 38 -8.90 7.94 -0.47
CA LEU A 38 -10.17 7.30 -0.13
C LEU A 38 -10.50 7.61 1.33
N GLU A 39 -11.76 7.90 1.62
CA GLU A 39 -12.25 8.09 2.97
C GLU A 39 -13.26 7.00 3.32
N LYS A 40 -13.26 6.55 4.58
CA LYS A 40 -14.25 5.63 5.11
C LYS A 40 -15.68 6.09 4.77
N GLY A 41 -16.52 5.16 4.39
CA GLY A 41 -17.90 5.41 3.99
C GLY A 41 -18.07 5.72 2.50
N HIS A 42 -17.00 6.02 1.75
CA HIS A 42 -17.03 6.16 0.30
C HIS A 42 -16.74 4.84 -0.40
N ILE A 43 -17.30 4.64 -1.59
CA ILE A 43 -17.01 3.47 -2.42
C ILE A 43 -15.77 3.76 -3.24
N ALA A 44 -14.75 2.88 -3.15
CA ALA A 44 -13.57 2.96 -3.99
C ALA A 44 -13.95 2.77 -5.47
N ASN A 45 -13.49 3.68 -6.33
CA ASN A 45 -13.77 3.63 -7.77
C ASN A 45 -12.51 3.43 -8.61
N ALA A 46 -11.34 3.43 -7.99
CA ALA A 46 -10.04 3.33 -8.65
C ALA A 46 -9.01 2.71 -7.72
N TYR A 47 -7.87 2.32 -8.29
CA TYR A 47 -6.65 2.10 -7.54
C TYR A 47 -5.53 2.98 -8.06
N PHE A 48 -4.44 3.06 -7.29
CA PHE A 48 -3.35 4.00 -7.52
C PHE A 48 -2.01 3.27 -7.46
N CYS A 49 -1.25 3.31 -8.56
CA CYS A 49 0.14 2.88 -8.60
C CYS A 49 1.03 4.03 -8.11
N VAL A 50 1.74 3.86 -7.03
CA VAL A 50 2.54 4.93 -6.43
C VAL A 50 3.88 5.09 -7.15
N GLU A 51 4.09 6.23 -7.80
CA GLU A 51 5.36 6.61 -8.42
C GLU A 51 6.30 7.27 -7.41
N GLN A 52 5.73 8.12 -6.54
CA GLN A 52 6.49 8.84 -5.53
C GLN A 52 5.61 9.13 -4.31
N GLY A 53 6.25 9.18 -3.15
CA GLY A 53 5.61 9.51 -1.89
C GLY A 53 5.27 8.28 -1.05
N LEU A 54 4.59 8.54 0.06
CA LEU A 54 4.14 7.53 1.01
C LEU A 54 2.68 7.77 1.36
N ILE A 55 1.87 6.73 1.24
CA ILE A 55 0.45 6.69 1.59
C ILE A 55 0.31 5.80 2.82
N ARG A 56 -0.65 6.12 3.66
CA ARG A 56 -1.06 5.34 4.82
C ARG A 56 -2.48 4.86 4.63
N SER A 57 -2.75 3.59 4.92
CA SER A 57 -4.11 3.12 5.22
C SER A 57 -4.30 2.99 6.73
N TYR A 58 -5.52 3.30 7.23
CA TYR A 58 -5.83 3.23 8.66
C TYR A 58 -7.33 3.10 8.93
N VAL A 59 -7.65 2.64 10.12
CA VAL A 59 -9.00 2.56 10.67
C VAL A 59 -9.06 3.21 12.03
N TYR A 60 -10.24 3.48 12.55
CA TYR A 60 -10.44 3.81 13.97
C TYR A 60 -10.87 2.56 14.73
N ASP A 61 -10.25 2.30 15.88
CA ASP A 61 -10.69 1.26 16.79
C ASP A 61 -11.95 1.69 17.56
N TYR A 62 -12.46 0.78 18.41
CA TYR A 62 -13.67 1.04 19.23
C TYR A 62 -13.49 2.15 20.27
N ASN A 63 -12.26 2.54 20.60
CA ASN A 63 -11.94 3.67 21.49
C ASN A 63 -11.71 4.99 20.75
N GLY A 64 -11.79 4.99 19.40
CA GLY A 64 -11.52 6.14 18.56
C GLY A 64 -10.04 6.41 18.29
N ASN A 65 -9.15 5.46 18.61
CA ASN A 65 -7.73 5.59 18.21
C ASN A 65 -7.55 5.26 16.74
N ASP A 66 -6.73 6.03 16.07
CA ASP A 66 -6.37 5.73 14.69
C ASP A 66 -5.31 4.61 14.63
N ILE A 67 -5.62 3.52 13.95
CA ILE A 67 -4.75 2.34 13.84
C ILE A 67 -4.28 2.20 12.40
N THR A 68 -2.98 2.30 12.19
CA THR A 68 -2.37 2.13 10.87
C THR A 68 -2.46 0.67 10.44
N THR A 69 -3.15 0.42 9.33
CA THR A 69 -3.30 -0.91 8.72
C THR A 69 -2.23 -1.19 7.68
N GLY A 70 -1.73 -0.13 7.00
CA GLY A 70 -0.70 -0.27 5.97
C GLY A 70 0.05 1.02 5.69
N PHE A 71 1.22 0.85 5.07
CA PHE A 71 1.95 1.90 4.38
C PHE A 71 2.17 1.44 2.94
N ILE A 72 1.97 2.34 2.00
CA ILE A 72 2.08 2.08 0.57
C ILE A 72 3.04 3.13 -0.02
N GLY A 73 4.16 2.67 -0.52
CA GLY A 73 5.22 3.50 -1.07
C GLY A 73 5.42 3.32 -2.57
N LYS A 74 6.53 3.81 -3.07
CA LYS A 74 6.91 3.67 -4.50
C LYS A 74 6.91 2.21 -4.93
N ASN A 75 6.41 1.95 -6.14
CA ASN A 75 6.24 0.63 -6.76
C ASN A 75 5.19 -0.26 -6.05
N GLU A 76 4.31 0.32 -5.27
CA GLU A 76 3.21 -0.39 -4.62
C GLU A 76 1.86 0.14 -5.11
N ILE A 77 0.79 -0.62 -4.87
CA ILE A 77 -0.57 -0.27 -5.28
C ILE A 77 -1.41 0.08 -4.05
N ALA A 78 -1.91 1.31 -4.01
CA ALA A 78 -2.91 1.72 -3.03
C ALA A 78 -4.30 1.35 -3.55
N ILE A 79 -4.94 0.40 -2.89
CA ILE A 79 -6.24 -0.15 -3.27
C ILE A 79 -7.00 -0.64 -2.03
N ASP A 80 -8.26 -0.30 -1.93
CA ASP A 80 -9.21 -1.04 -1.10
C ASP A 80 -9.88 -2.12 -1.97
N VAL A 81 -9.36 -3.33 -1.89
CA VAL A 81 -9.82 -4.47 -2.71
C VAL A 81 -11.28 -4.80 -2.45
N VAL A 82 -11.71 -4.74 -1.17
CA VAL A 82 -13.09 -5.06 -0.81
C VAL A 82 -14.03 -4.03 -1.38
N SER A 83 -13.82 -2.75 -1.08
CA SER A 83 -14.68 -1.68 -1.57
C SER A 83 -14.72 -1.60 -3.08
N LEU A 84 -13.55 -1.72 -3.74
CA LEU A 84 -13.45 -1.60 -5.20
C LEU A 84 -14.23 -2.70 -5.92
N PHE A 85 -14.08 -3.96 -5.53
CA PHE A 85 -14.66 -5.09 -6.26
C PHE A 85 -16.06 -5.48 -5.78
N THR A 86 -16.38 -5.30 -4.50
CA THR A 86 -17.72 -5.65 -3.97
C THR A 86 -18.69 -4.47 -3.96
N ARG A 87 -18.20 -3.25 -4.28
CA ARG A 87 -18.98 -2.01 -4.36
C ARG A 87 -19.64 -1.62 -3.04
N VAL A 88 -19.05 -2.01 -1.92
CA VAL A 88 -19.47 -1.57 -0.58
C VAL A 88 -18.64 -0.37 -0.11
N PRO A 89 -19.18 0.48 0.79
CA PRO A 89 -18.39 1.56 1.38
C PRO A 89 -17.14 1.05 2.08
N SER A 90 -16.03 1.77 1.90
CA SER A 90 -14.74 1.47 2.56
C SER A 90 -14.85 1.62 4.08
N GLU A 91 -14.22 0.70 4.80
CA GLU A 91 -14.01 0.81 6.25
C GLU A 91 -12.67 1.50 6.60
N GLU A 92 -11.82 1.73 5.60
CA GLU A 92 -10.49 2.32 5.76
C GLU A 92 -10.44 3.75 5.19
N TYR A 93 -9.44 4.48 5.67
CA TYR A 93 -8.96 5.73 5.08
C TYR A 93 -7.64 5.49 4.37
N PHE A 94 -7.45 6.09 3.20
CA PHE A 94 -6.15 6.16 2.51
C PHE A 94 -5.72 7.60 2.43
N GLN A 95 -4.61 7.96 3.10
CA GLN A 95 -4.14 9.33 3.23
C GLN A 95 -2.68 9.46 2.83
N ALA A 96 -2.35 10.49 2.05
CA ALA A 96 -1.00 10.84 1.68
C ALA A 96 -0.22 11.38 2.90
N LEU A 97 0.85 10.71 3.31
CA LEU A 97 1.74 11.18 4.38
C LEU A 97 2.79 12.18 3.90
N THR A 98 3.13 12.12 2.63
CA THR A 98 4.01 13.07 1.93
C THR A 98 3.29 13.59 0.69
N ALA A 99 3.90 14.49 -0.08
CA ALA A 99 3.44 14.74 -1.44
C ALA A 99 3.56 13.44 -2.25
N CYS A 100 2.49 13.04 -2.95
CA CYS A 100 2.44 11.79 -3.72
C CYS A 100 2.13 12.07 -5.18
N GLU A 101 2.77 11.29 -6.05
CA GLU A 101 2.45 11.16 -7.47
C GLU A 101 2.02 9.70 -7.71
N CYS A 102 0.82 9.52 -8.26
CA CYS A 102 0.25 8.21 -8.46
C CYS A 102 -0.35 8.11 -9.87
N TYR A 103 -0.23 6.94 -10.48
CA TYR A 103 -0.96 6.60 -11.70
C TYR A 103 -2.26 5.90 -11.31
N MET A 104 -3.38 6.56 -11.57
CA MET A 104 -4.73 6.09 -11.24
C MET A 104 -5.38 5.41 -12.44
N ILE A 105 -6.03 4.29 -12.21
CA ILE A 105 -6.97 3.69 -13.15
C ILE A 105 -8.30 3.43 -12.45
N ASP A 106 -9.40 3.79 -13.08
CA ASP A 106 -10.72 3.48 -12.55
C ASP A 106 -11.13 2.02 -12.84
N LEU A 107 -12.08 1.53 -12.05
CA LEU A 107 -12.52 0.13 -12.12
C LEU A 107 -13.06 -0.26 -13.49
N GLU A 108 -13.85 0.60 -14.14
CA GLU A 108 -14.46 0.31 -15.45
C GLU A 108 -13.38 0.15 -16.52
N THR A 109 -12.45 1.10 -16.58
CA THR A 109 -11.31 1.05 -17.49
C THR A 109 -10.43 -0.19 -17.24
N PHE A 110 -10.14 -0.49 -15.95
CA PHE A 110 -9.40 -1.69 -15.58
C PHE A 110 -10.10 -2.97 -16.01
N GLN A 111 -11.41 -3.09 -15.77
CA GLN A 111 -12.19 -4.26 -16.18
C GLN A 111 -12.19 -4.45 -17.71
N GLY A 112 -12.29 -3.36 -18.47
CA GLY A 112 -12.18 -3.40 -19.93
C GLY A 112 -10.83 -3.99 -20.41
N LEU A 113 -9.72 -3.53 -19.82
CA LEU A 113 -8.38 -4.09 -20.10
C LEU A 113 -8.27 -5.54 -19.63
N TYR A 114 -8.80 -5.86 -18.44
CA TYR A 114 -8.77 -7.19 -17.86
C TYR A 114 -9.45 -8.23 -18.76
N HIS A 115 -10.54 -7.86 -19.46
CA HIS A 115 -11.21 -8.72 -20.42
C HIS A 115 -10.49 -8.84 -21.75
N SER A 116 -9.77 -7.80 -22.18
CA SER A 116 -9.13 -7.74 -23.50
C SER A 116 -7.69 -8.27 -23.49
N ILE A 117 -6.96 -8.17 -22.39
CA ILE A 117 -5.55 -8.52 -22.26
C ILE A 117 -5.40 -9.77 -21.37
N LYS A 118 -5.22 -10.94 -22.01
CA LYS A 118 -5.10 -12.22 -21.28
C LYS A 118 -3.97 -12.23 -20.23
N GLY A 119 -2.83 -11.61 -20.56
CA GLY A 119 -1.70 -11.53 -19.64
C GLY A 119 -2.01 -10.71 -18.37
N LEU A 120 -2.96 -9.77 -18.44
CA LEU A 120 -3.37 -8.97 -17.29
C LEU A 120 -4.15 -9.80 -16.25
N ASN A 121 -4.88 -10.83 -16.67
CA ASN A 121 -5.54 -11.77 -15.76
C ASN A 121 -4.52 -12.53 -14.90
N GLU A 122 -3.47 -13.03 -15.53
CA GLU A 122 -2.41 -13.76 -14.85
C GLU A 122 -1.58 -12.84 -13.96
N TRP A 123 -1.29 -11.62 -14.41
CA TRP A 123 -0.69 -10.60 -13.58
C TRP A 123 -1.55 -10.29 -12.34
N GLY A 124 -2.84 -10.05 -12.53
CA GLY A 124 -3.78 -9.76 -11.43
C GLY A 124 -3.84 -10.89 -10.41
N ARG A 125 -3.90 -12.14 -10.89
CA ARG A 125 -3.87 -13.33 -10.04
C ARG A 125 -2.55 -13.42 -9.25
N ALA A 126 -1.42 -13.20 -9.89
CA ALA A 126 -0.11 -13.21 -9.24
C ALA A 126 0.00 -12.10 -8.21
N TRP A 127 -0.41 -10.88 -8.54
CA TRP A 127 -0.40 -9.73 -7.63
C TRP A 127 -1.29 -9.98 -6.40
N MET A 128 -2.53 -10.45 -6.59
CA MET A 128 -3.47 -10.78 -5.50
C MET A 128 -2.91 -11.88 -4.60
N SER A 129 -2.30 -12.91 -5.18
CA SER A 129 -1.67 -14.00 -4.41
C SER A 129 -0.50 -13.48 -3.58
N GLY A 130 0.36 -12.63 -4.15
CA GLY A 130 1.46 -11.98 -3.43
C GLY A 130 0.96 -11.14 -2.26
N SER A 131 -0.04 -10.29 -2.50
CA SER A 131 -0.64 -9.45 -1.45
C SER A 131 -1.27 -10.28 -0.32
N LEU A 132 -1.91 -11.40 -0.65
CA LEU A 132 -2.46 -12.33 0.34
C LEU A 132 -1.34 -12.99 1.18
N PHE A 133 -0.23 -13.39 0.54
CA PHE A 133 0.92 -13.94 1.26
C PHE A 133 1.53 -12.93 2.22
N GLU A 134 1.74 -11.69 1.80
CA GLU A 134 2.26 -10.60 2.64
C GLU A 134 1.34 -10.35 3.84
N LEU A 135 0.02 -10.25 3.60
CA LEU A 135 -0.97 -10.08 4.66
C LEU A 135 -0.93 -11.25 5.64
N LYS A 136 -0.85 -12.50 5.16
CA LYS A 136 -0.75 -13.69 6.01
C LYS A 136 0.53 -13.72 6.83
N GLN A 137 1.68 -13.40 6.22
CA GLN A 137 2.97 -13.32 6.91
C GLN A 137 2.95 -12.24 8.01
N ARG A 138 2.37 -11.07 7.71
CA ARG A 138 2.20 -10.02 8.70
C ARG A 138 1.32 -10.45 9.87
N THR A 139 0.20 -11.12 9.58
CA THR A 139 -0.72 -11.64 10.62
C THR A 139 -0.01 -12.64 11.53
N ILE A 140 0.79 -13.55 10.96
CA ILE A 140 1.59 -14.51 11.73
C ILE A 140 2.62 -13.77 12.58
N ALA A 141 3.37 -12.83 12.01
CA ALA A 141 4.39 -12.06 12.71
C ALA A 141 3.82 -11.23 13.88
N MET A 142 2.58 -10.74 13.77
CA MET A 142 1.90 -10.05 14.88
C MET A 142 1.65 -10.97 16.08
N ILE A 143 1.56 -12.28 15.86
CA ILE A 143 1.30 -13.30 16.91
C ILE A 143 2.61 -13.89 17.43
N THR A 144 3.58 -14.16 16.55
CA THR A 144 4.76 -14.96 16.88
C THR A 144 6.02 -14.14 17.16
N ASP A 145 6.14 -12.95 16.55
CA ASP A 145 7.35 -12.16 16.66
C ASP A 145 7.29 -11.16 17.81
N SER A 146 8.42 -10.91 18.44
CA SER A 146 8.57 -9.79 19.36
C SER A 146 8.44 -8.44 18.63
N ALA A 147 8.11 -7.39 19.34
CA ALA A 147 8.04 -6.03 18.78
C ALA A 147 9.38 -5.60 18.15
N THR A 148 10.51 -6.02 18.74
CA THR A 148 11.85 -5.74 18.22
C THR A 148 12.10 -6.44 16.87
N GLU A 149 11.67 -7.68 16.73
CA GLU A 149 11.79 -8.43 15.47
C GLU A 149 10.91 -7.83 14.38
N ARG A 150 9.67 -7.44 14.70
CA ARG A 150 8.79 -6.73 13.74
C ARG A 150 9.40 -5.40 13.29
N TYR A 151 10.00 -4.65 14.22
CA TYR A 151 10.69 -3.41 13.86
C TYR A 151 11.89 -3.66 12.94
N ARG A 152 12.75 -4.66 13.22
CA ARG A 152 13.89 -5.02 12.36
C ARG A 152 13.46 -5.46 10.96
N LYS A 153 12.37 -6.24 10.86
CA LYS A 153 11.79 -6.62 9.57
C LYS A 153 11.35 -5.38 8.77
N LEU A 154 10.64 -4.45 9.42
CA LEU A 154 10.24 -3.20 8.79
C LEU A 154 11.44 -2.37 8.32
N GLU A 155 12.47 -2.25 9.17
CA GLU A 155 13.70 -1.50 8.87
C GLU A 155 14.46 -2.08 7.67
N THR A 156 14.50 -3.41 7.56
CA THR A 156 15.21 -4.11 6.47
C THR A 156 14.40 -4.11 5.17
N GLN A 157 13.09 -4.36 5.24
CA GLN A 157 12.24 -4.55 4.06
C GLN A 157 11.69 -3.23 3.51
N HIS A 158 11.39 -2.27 4.39
CA HIS A 158 10.76 -1.01 4.03
C HIS A 158 11.40 0.20 4.74
N PRO A 159 12.71 0.43 4.58
CA PRO A 159 13.42 1.52 5.27
C PRO A 159 12.84 2.90 4.99
N GLN A 160 12.23 3.10 3.82
CA GLN A 160 11.56 4.35 3.43
C GLN A 160 10.40 4.72 4.37
N ILE A 161 9.74 3.75 4.99
CA ILE A 161 8.66 4.01 5.95
C ILE A 161 9.24 4.72 7.19
N LEU A 162 10.36 4.22 7.71
CA LEU A 162 11.01 4.81 8.90
C LEU A 162 11.60 6.20 8.64
N GLN A 163 11.89 6.52 7.36
CA GLN A 163 12.40 7.84 6.95
C GLN A 163 11.29 8.86 6.77
N GLN A 164 10.09 8.45 6.36
CA GLN A 164 9.03 9.35 5.91
C GLN A 164 7.81 9.39 6.84
N ALA A 165 7.52 8.29 7.55
CA ALA A 165 6.36 8.22 8.43
C ALA A 165 6.68 8.75 9.83
N PRO A 166 5.74 9.48 10.49
CA PRO A 166 5.82 9.80 11.91
C PRO A 166 5.93 8.54 12.76
N LEU A 167 6.82 8.55 13.76
CA LEU A 167 7.07 7.38 14.61
C LEU A 167 5.80 6.86 15.32
N LYS A 168 4.88 7.75 15.68
CA LYS A 168 3.58 7.37 16.24
C LYS A 168 2.81 6.43 15.30
N LEU A 169 2.82 6.70 14.00
CA LEU A 169 2.13 5.87 13.02
C LEU A 169 2.86 4.54 12.80
N VAL A 170 4.19 4.55 12.87
CA VAL A 170 5.00 3.33 12.83
C VAL A 170 4.73 2.46 14.06
N ALA A 171 4.65 3.05 15.25
CA ALA A 171 4.30 2.31 16.47
C ALA A 171 2.91 1.66 16.36
N SER A 172 1.92 2.44 15.90
CA SER A 172 0.56 1.94 15.63
C SER A 172 0.58 0.75 14.64
N TYR A 173 1.32 0.87 13.51
CA TYR A 173 1.48 -0.21 12.53
C TYR A 173 2.12 -1.48 13.12
N LEU A 174 3.08 -1.31 14.03
CA LEU A 174 3.74 -2.42 14.72
C LEU A 174 2.94 -2.99 15.90
N GLY A 175 1.77 -2.41 16.21
CA GLY A 175 0.93 -2.83 17.33
C GLY A 175 1.57 -2.58 18.71
N ILE A 176 2.31 -1.47 18.84
CA ILE A 176 3.00 -1.09 20.09
C ILE A 176 2.78 0.40 20.40
N THR A 177 3.15 0.82 21.59
CA THR A 177 3.11 2.23 22.00
C THR A 177 4.34 3.00 21.51
N ASP A 178 4.24 4.32 21.39
CA ASP A 178 5.34 5.21 21.03
C ASP A 178 6.53 5.05 21.98
N SER A 179 6.28 4.89 23.27
CA SER A 179 7.31 4.68 24.29
C SER A 179 8.04 3.36 24.11
N SER A 180 7.32 2.29 23.73
CA SER A 180 7.90 0.99 23.39
C SER A 180 8.78 1.08 22.15
N LEU A 181 8.32 1.75 21.10
CA LEU A 181 9.12 1.96 19.88
C LEU A 181 10.38 2.77 20.17
N SER A 182 10.27 3.83 20.95
CA SER A 182 11.44 4.66 21.34
C SER A 182 12.48 3.86 22.10
N ARG A 183 12.06 2.95 22.99
CA ARG A 183 12.96 2.05 23.73
C ARG A 183 13.65 1.06 22.80
N ILE A 184 12.90 0.40 21.92
CA ILE A 184 13.46 -0.54 20.93
C ILE A 184 14.55 0.14 20.09
N ARG A 185 14.29 1.32 19.54
CA ARG A 185 15.25 2.06 18.74
C ARG A 185 16.51 2.41 19.52
N LYS A 186 16.37 2.83 20.78
CA LYS A 186 17.52 3.15 21.66
C LYS A 186 18.37 1.92 21.97
N GLU A 187 17.76 0.77 22.16
CA GLU A 187 18.45 -0.50 22.42
C GLU A 187 19.23 -0.96 21.18
N LEU A 188 18.60 -0.89 20.00
CA LEU A 188 19.25 -1.26 18.73
C LEU A 188 20.44 -0.37 18.38
N CYS A 189 20.33 0.95 18.58
CA CYS A 189 21.46 1.88 18.38
C CYS A 189 22.68 1.63 19.33
N LYS A 190 22.47 0.94 20.44
CA LYS A 190 23.56 0.59 21.37
C LYS A 190 24.25 -0.73 21.02
N SER A 191 23.59 -1.55 20.19
CA SER A 191 24.03 -2.90 19.82
C SER A 191 24.70 -2.94 18.44
N SER A 192 24.70 -1.83 17.72
CA SER A 192 25.39 -1.59 16.44
C SER A 192 26.68 -0.85 16.67
#